data_2e8974a1207ef968c301eebc46efcfba
#
_entry.id   2e8974a1207ef968c301eebc46efcfba
#
_cell.length_a   1.000
_cell.length_b   1.000
_cell.length_c   1.000
_cell.angle_alpha   90.00
_cell.angle_beta   90.00
_cell.angle_gamma   90.00
#
_symmetry.space_group_name_H-M   'P 1'
#
loop_
_entity.id
_entity.type
_entity.pdbx_description
1 polymer ?
#
loop_
_entity_poly.entity_id
_entity_poly.type
_entity_poly.pdbx_seq_one_letter_code
_entity_poly.pdbx_strand_id
1 'polypeptide(L)'
;MRATGRSSDWNDRVSCVLGFDYGSRLIGVAVGSRLTGSARGLATVSVQQGEPDWAELDRLRSQWLPDSMVVGLPLTLDGGEQPASIAARRFADGLQQRYAVPVALSDERHSSREAAQRFAEQRASGQKRRRDAAQIDAEAAAVILERWLAETAASHPSPL
;
A
#
# COMPACT_ATOMS: atom_id res chain seq x y z
N MET A 1 -6.47 -13.29 30.86
CA MET A 1 -6.51 -13.23 30.25
C MET A 1 -6.79 -13.39 29.42
N ARG A 2 -7.11 -13.54 29.07
CA ARG A 2 -7.28 -13.53 28.28
C ARG A 2 -7.42 -13.93 27.37
N ALA A 3 -7.65 -14.08 27.22
CA ALA A 3 -7.38 -14.23 26.16
C ALA A 3 -7.81 -15.02 25.10
N THR A 4 -8.65 -15.77 25.19
CA THR A 4 -9.05 -16.57 24.15
C THR A 4 -9.56 -15.85 22.99
N GLY A 5 -10.32 -14.91 23.05
CA GLY A 5 -10.80 -14.17 21.94
C GLY A 5 -9.76 -13.33 21.32
N ARG A 6 -8.65 -13.14 22.01
CA ARG A 6 -7.69 -12.34 21.53
C ARG A 6 -6.82 -12.93 20.55
N SER A 7 -6.70 -14.20 20.41
CA SER A 7 -5.85 -14.80 19.49
C SER A 7 -6.19 -14.39 18.08
N SER A 8 -7.44 -14.29 17.75
CA SER A 8 -7.88 -13.87 16.45
C SER A 8 -7.51 -12.45 16.16
N ASP A 9 -7.69 -11.55 17.10
CA ASP A 9 -7.36 -10.16 16.93
C ASP A 9 -5.87 -10.01 16.78
N TRP A 10 -5.09 -10.77 17.53
CA TRP A 10 -3.68 -10.71 17.46
C TRP A 10 -3.18 -11.16 16.09
N ASN A 11 -3.76 -12.19 15.53
CA ASN A 11 -3.40 -12.69 14.21
C ASN A 11 -3.75 -11.67 13.15
N ASP A 12 -4.84 -10.99 13.25
CA ASP A 12 -5.23 -9.97 12.31
C ASP A 12 -4.22 -8.84 12.32
N ARG A 13 -3.74 -8.45 13.46
CA ARG A 13 -2.76 -7.39 13.54
C ARG A 13 -1.46 -7.84 12.95
N VAL A 14 -1.01 -9.05 13.23
CA VAL A 14 0.25 -9.56 12.72
C VAL A 14 0.21 -9.67 11.21
N SER A 15 -0.95 -9.94 10.64
CA SER A 15 -1.07 -10.13 9.21
C SER A 15 -1.40 -8.85 8.46
N CYS A 16 -1.59 -7.75 9.15
CA CYS A 16 -2.02 -6.50 8.52
C CYS A 16 -0.86 -5.80 7.83
N VAL A 17 -1.08 -5.38 6.60
CA VAL A 17 -0.07 -4.68 5.82
C VAL A 17 -0.70 -3.43 5.24
N LEU A 18 -0.01 -2.31 5.27
CA LEU A 18 -0.47 -1.11 4.59
C LEU A 18 0.31 -0.96 3.29
N GLY A 19 -0.38 -0.61 2.22
CA GLY A 19 0.22 -0.39 0.92
C GLY A 19 0.05 1.06 0.50
N PHE A 20 1.01 1.57 -0.24
CA PHE A 20 1.02 2.98 -0.62
C PHE A 20 1.35 3.15 -2.09
N ASP A 21 0.59 4.03 -2.74
CA ASP A 21 0.87 4.47 -4.09
C ASP A 21 1.25 5.95 -3.97
N TYR A 22 2.54 6.23 -3.97
CA TYR A 22 3.04 7.57 -3.71
C TYR A 22 2.89 8.47 -4.93
N GLY A 23 2.18 9.56 -4.79
CA GLY A 23 2.01 10.53 -5.85
C GLY A 23 2.53 11.89 -5.42
N SER A 24 2.62 12.82 -6.34
CA SER A 24 3.14 14.14 -6.06
C SER A 24 2.17 15.00 -5.27
N ARG A 25 0.89 14.67 -5.30
CA ARG A 25 -0.12 15.43 -4.58
C ARG A 25 -0.87 14.61 -3.57
N LEU A 26 -1.09 13.34 -3.87
CA LEU A 26 -1.82 12.45 -2.99
C LEU A 26 -1.10 11.12 -2.92
N ILE A 27 -1.16 10.48 -1.77
CA ILE A 27 -0.68 9.13 -1.58
C ILE A 27 -1.89 8.26 -1.38
N GLY A 28 -2.09 7.29 -2.24
CA GLY A 28 -3.16 6.31 -2.04
C GLY A 28 -2.72 5.34 -0.97
N VAL A 29 -3.62 4.98 -0.08
CA VAL A 29 -3.34 4.06 1.02
C VAL A 29 -4.32 2.90 0.99
N ALA A 30 -3.82 1.71 1.11
CA ALA A 30 -4.64 0.50 1.16
C ALA A 30 -4.27 -0.33 2.36
N VAL A 31 -5.18 -1.16 2.81
CA VAL A 31 -4.93 -2.10 3.89
C VAL A 31 -5.19 -3.51 3.37
N GLY A 32 -4.35 -4.42 3.72
CA GLY A 32 -4.50 -5.80 3.29
C GLY A 32 -4.10 -6.79 4.34
N SER A 33 -4.36 -8.05 4.06
CA SER A 33 -4.10 -9.13 5.00
C SER A 33 -3.36 -10.26 4.31
N ARG A 34 -2.29 -10.73 4.92
CA ARG A 34 -1.57 -11.88 4.41
C ARG A 34 -2.41 -13.13 4.50
N LEU A 35 -3.36 -13.18 5.42
CA LEU A 35 -4.19 -14.36 5.59
C LEU A 35 -5.15 -14.55 4.42
N THR A 36 -5.72 -13.48 3.92
CA THR A 36 -6.68 -13.59 2.84
C THR A 36 -6.06 -13.28 1.48
N GLY A 37 -4.91 -12.60 1.47
CA GLY A 37 -4.29 -12.17 0.22
C GLY A 37 -5.02 -11.04 -0.46
N SER A 38 -5.94 -10.39 0.22
CA SER A 38 -6.74 -9.33 -0.37
C SER A 38 -6.42 -8.00 0.26
N ALA A 39 -6.73 -6.94 -0.46
CA ALA A 39 -6.52 -5.58 0.00
C ALA A 39 -7.66 -4.69 -0.46
N ARG A 40 -7.86 -3.59 0.21
CA ARG A 40 -8.87 -2.61 -0.20
C ARG A 40 -8.33 -1.21 0.01
N GLY A 41 -8.85 -0.29 -0.76
CA GLY A 41 -8.51 1.11 -0.60
C GLY A 41 -8.98 1.60 0.75
N LEU A 42 -8.15 2.37 1.41
CA LEU A 42 -8.44 2.83 2.74
C LEU A 42 -8.61 4.35 2.80
N ALA A 43 -7.69 5.07 2.24
CA ALA A 43 -7.69 6.52 2.37
C ALA A 43 -6.70 7.13 1.40
N THR A 44 -6.67 8.47 1.37
CA THR A 44 -5.58 9.16 0.72
C THR A 44 -4.96 10.13 1.70
N VAL A 45 -3.70 10.41 1.51
CA VAL A 45 -2.95 11.32 2.35
C VAL A 45 -2.37 12.40 1.45
N SER A 46 -2.51 13.65 1.81
CA SER A 46 -2.04 14.73 0.96
C SER A 46 -0.53 14.90 1.04
N VAL A 47 0.04 15.39 -0.06
CA VAL A 47 1.45 15.73 -0.15
C VAL A 47 1.53 17.18 -0.55
N GLN A 48 2.26 17.96 0.21
CA GLN A 48 2.43 19.38 -0.10
C GLN A 48 3.90 19.69 -0.14
N GLN A 49 4.35 20.19 -1.26
CA GLN A 49 5.75 20.55 -1.45
C GLN A 49 6.69 19.38 -1.16
N GLY A 50 6.30 18.22 -1.61
CA GLY A 50 7.11 17.03 -1.44
C GLY A 50 7.07 16.41 -0.05
N GLU A 51 6.24 16.94 0.83
CA GLU A 51 6.14 16.41 2.19
C GLU A 51 4.79 15.77 2.43
N PRO A 52 4.76 14.51 2.83
CA PRO A 52 3.49 13.86 3.17
C PRO A 52 2.91 14.44 4.46
N ASP A 53 1.62 14.32 4.60
CA ASP A 53 0.95 14.70 5.84
C ASP A 53 1.22 13.60 6.87
N TRP A 54 2.31 13.74 7.59
CA TRP A 54 2.74 12.72 8.54
C TRP A 54 1.75 12.53 9.70
N ALA A 55 0.99 13.57 10.06
CA ALA A 55 -0.01 13.43 11.11
C ALA A 55 -1.09 12.44 10.70
N GLU A 56 -1.50 12.49 9.45
CA GLU A 56 -2.50 11.56 8.95
C GLU A 56 -1.93 10.15 8.85
N LEU A 57 -0.69 10.02 8.44
CA LEU A 57 -0.03 8.71 8.38
C LEU A 57 0.12 8.12 9.78
N ASP A 58 0.44 8.95 10.76
CA ASP A 58 0.52 8.50 12.15
C ASP A 58 -0.81 7.96 12.64
N ARG A 59 -1.88 8.64 12.25
CA ARG A 59 -3.22 8.22 12.64
C ARG A 59 -3.56 6.85 12.03
N LEU A 60 -3.25 6.67 10.76
CA LEU A 60 -3.52 5.40 10.08
C LEU A 60 -2.68 4.28 10.68
N ARG A 61 -1.43 4.56 10.96
CA ARG A 61 -0.56 3.56 11.55
C ARG A 61 -1.07 3.15 12.94
N SER A 62 -1.53 4.09 13.72
CA SER A 62 -2.06 3.80 15.05
C SER A 62 -3.36 3.01 14.98
N GLN A 63 -4.16 3.30 13.98
CA GLN A 63 -5.45 2.65 13.83
C GLN A 63 -5.29 1.21 13.36
N TRP A 64 -4.39 0.96 12.42
CA TRP A 64 -4.28 -0.35 11.78
C TRP A 64 -3.15 -1.22 12.31
N LEU A 65 -2.16 -0.65 12.94
CA LEU A 65 -1.03 -1.35 13.53
C LEU A 65 -0.44 -2.40 12.59
N PRO A 66 0.00 -1.98 11.41
CA PRO A 66 0.53 -2.94 10.44
C PRO A 66 1.86 -3.51 10.91
N ASP A 67 2.13 -4.75 10.52
CA ASP A 67 3.41 -5.36 10.82
C ASP A 67 4.43 -5.05 9.73
N SER A 68 3.99 -4.57 8.58
CA SER A 68 4.87 -4.15 7.50
C SER A 68 4.13 -3.23 6.57
N MET A 69 4.89 -2.57 5.69
CA MET A 69 4.33 -1.63 4.73
C MET A 69 4.95 -1.90 3.38
N VAL A 70 4.24 -1.54 2.32
CA VAL A 70 4.69 -1.73 0.94
C VAL A 70 4.49 -0.44 0.18
N VAL A 71 5.49 -0.03 -0.56
CA VAL A 71 5.41 1.17 -1.41
C VAL A 71 5.65 0.75 -2.85
N GLY A 72 4.76 1.15 -3.75
CA GLY A 72 4.94 0.87 -5.17
C GLY A 72 6.13 1.64 -5.71
N LEU A 73 6.97 0.98 -6.49
CA LEU A 73 8.18 1.59 -7.05
C LEU A 73 8.07 1.61 -8.57
N PRO A 74 7.74 2.76 -9.15
CA PRO A 74 7.62 2.84 -10.61
C PRO A 74 9.01 2.93 -11.23
N LEU A 75 9.34 1.96 -12.07
CA LEU A 75 10.60 1.94 -12.78
C LEU A 75 10.34 1.90 -14.27
N THR A 76 11.33 2.25 -15.06
CA THR A 76 11.21 2.06 -16.51
C THR A 76 11.26 0.57 -16.79
N LEU A 77 10.91 0.18 -18.01
CA LEU A 77 10.89 -1.25 -18.37
C LEU A 77 12.25 -1.91 -18.21
N ASP A 78 13.32 -1.20 -18.40
CA ASP A 78 14.64 -1.76 -18.25
C ASP A 78 15.15 -1.68 -16.80
N GLY A 79 14.29 -1.25 -15.88
CA GLY A 79 14.66 -1.19 -14.48
C GLY A 79 15.27 0.14 -14.05
N GLY A 80 15.21 1.14 -14.90
CA GLY A 80 15.82 2.44 -14.61
C GLY A 80 14.99 3.28 -13.65
N GLU A 81 15.65 4.13 -12.94
CA GLU A 81 15.00 5.04 -11.99
C GLU A 81 14.46 6.25 -12.71
N GLN A 82 13.37 6.76 -12.22
CA GLN A 82 12.77 8.01 -12.71
C GLN A 82 12.52 8.88 -11.49
N PRO A 83 12.16 10.15 -11.68
CA PRO A 83 11.87 11.01 -10.51
C PRO A 83 10.85 10.43 -9.57
N ALA A 84 9.83 9.76 -10.10
CA ALA A 84 8.82 9.13 -9.27
C ALA A 84 9.40 7.97 -8.46
N SER A 85 10.40 7.25 -8.98
CA SER A 85 11.05 6.17 -8.26
C SER A 85 11.84 6.73 -7.09
N ILE A 86 12.54 7.80 -7.32
CA ILE A 86 13.34 8.44 -6.29
C ILE A 86 12.45 8.92 -5.15
N ALA A 87 11.32 9.54 -5.50
CA ALA A 87 10.37 10.03 -4.50
C ALA A 87 9.78 8.87 -3.71
N ALA A 88 9.46 7.77 -4.38
CA ALA A 88 8.89 6.60 -3.70
C ALA A 88 9.89 5.98 -2.73
N ARG A 89 11.16 5.90 -3.12
CA ARG A 89 12.20 5.37 -2.25
C ARG A 89 12.41 6.26 -1.03
N ARG A 90 12.38 7.55 -1.24
CA ARG A 90 12.53 8.50 -0.14
C ARG A 90 11.36 8.37 0.85
N PHE A 91 10.16 8.20 0.31
CA PHE A 91 8.98 7.99 1.15
C PHE A 91 9.10 6.69 1.93
N ALA A 92 9.55 5.63 1.30
CA ALA A 92 9.72 4.34 1.97
C ALA A 92 10.74 4.44 3.10
N ASP A 93 11.84 5.15 2.88
CA ASP A 93 12.84 5.37 3.92
C ASP A 93 12.24 6.14 5.10
N GLY A 94 11.44 7.14 4.80
CA GLY A 94 10.78 7.92 5.84
C GLY A 94 9.83 7.09 6.68
N LEU A 95 9.09 6.18 6.04
CA LEU A 95 8.20 5.27 6.76
C LEU A 95 8.97 4.36 7.68
N GLN A 96 10.06 3.80 7.18
CA GLN A 96 10.85 2.87 7.96
C GLN A 96 11.48 3.55 9.17
N GLN A 97 12.00 4.74 8.98
CA GLN A 97 12.62 5.48 10.06
C GLN A 97 11.60 5.92 11.10
N ARG A 98 10.44 6.34 10.64
CA ARG A 98 9.44 6.87 11.56
C ARG A 98 8.71 5.80 12.34
N TYR A 99 8.41 4.69 11.71
CA TYR A 99 7.56 3.68 12.33
C TYR A 99 8.30 2.41 12.74
N ALA A 100 9.53 2.28 12.32
CA ALA A 100 10.36 1.13 12.67
C ALA A 100 9.71 -0.21 12.31
N VAL A 101 9.05 -0.24 11.14
CA VAL A 101 8.49 -1.49 10.61
C VAL A 101 9.17 -1.78 9.30
N PRO A 102 9.20 -3.02 8.86
CA PRO A 102 9.77 -3.34 7.56
C PRO A 102 8.96 -2.67 6.45
N VAL A 103 9.64 -2.06 5.50
CA VAL A 103 9.01 -1.43 4.35
C VAL A 103 9.58 -2.06 3.10
N ALA A 104 8.72 -2.66 2.30
CA ALA A 104 9.13 -3.30 1.04
C ALA A 104 8.78 -2.39 -0.13
N LEU A 105 9.55 -2.50 -1.20
CA LEU A 105 9.25 -1.80 -2.43
C LEU A 105 8.71 -2.84 -3.43
N SER A 106 7.60 -2.51 -4.06
CA SER A 106 7.01 -3.39 -5.06
C SER A 106 7.34 -2.84 -6.43
N ASP A 107 8.08 -3.60 -7.21
CA ASP A 107 8.51 -3.20 -8.56
C ASP A 107 7.30 -3.14 -9.48
N GLU A 108 6.97 -1.96 -9.96
CA GLU A 108 5.80 -1.74 -10.81
C GLU A 108 6.17 -1.58 -12.29
N ARG A 109 7.38 -1.96 -12.68
CA ARG A 109 7.80 -1.75 -14.06
C ARG A 109 6.99 -2.55 -15.07
N HIS A 110 6.56 -3.74 -14.71
CA HIS A 110 5.80 -4.57 -15.63
C HIS A 110 4.30 -4.34 -15.58
N SER A 111 3.87 -3.44 -14.69
CA SER A 111 2.47 -3.16 -14.58
C SER A 111 2.43 -1.68 -14.36
N SER A 112 2.42 -0.93 -15.39
CA SER A 112 2.55 0.50 -15.31
C SER A 112 1.55 1.08 -14.33
N ARG A 113 1.89 2.22 -13.77
CA ARG A 113 1.02 2.95 -12.90
C ARG A 113 -0.28 3.26 -13.60
N GLU A 114 -0.19 3.58 -14.87
CA GLU A 114 -1.36 3.87 -15.67
C GLU A 114 -2.26 2.65 -15.77
N ALA A 115 -1.69 1.47 -15.99
CA ALA A 115 -2.48 0.25 -16.07
C ALA A 115 -3.13 -0.06 -14.74
N ALA A 116 -2.40 0.14 -13.64
CA ALA A 116 -2.95 -0.09 -12.31
C ALA A 116 -4.10 0.87 -12.04
N GLN A 117 -3.98 2.10 -12.47
CA GLN A 117 -5.04 3.07 -12.30
C GLN A 117 -6.27 2.72 -13.11
N ARG A 118 -6.09 2.26 -14.34
CA ARG A 118 -7.21 1.85 -15.16
C ARG A 118 -7.95 0.68 -14.52
N PHE A 119 -7.19 -0.25 -13.97
CA PHE A 119 -7.79 -1.40 -13.32
C PHE A 119 -8.55 -0.95 -12.07
N ALA A 120 -8.01 -0.02 -11.33
CA ALA A 120 -8.66 0.52 -10.16
C ALA A 120 -9.96 1.26 -10.53
N GLU A 121 -9.94 1.97 -11.63
CA GLU A 121 -11.13 2.64 -12.12
C GLU A 121 -12.21 1.65 -12.47
N GLN A 122 -11.85 0.55 -13.08
CA GLN A 122 -12.82 -0.47 -13.42
C GLN A 122 -13.44 -1.08 -12.15
N ARG A 123 -12.63 -1.28 -11.13
CA ARG A 123 -13.14 -1.82 -9.85
C ARG A 123 -14.11 -0.84 -9.20
N ALA A 124 -13.84 0.43 -9.32
CA ALA A 124 -14.65 1.45 -8.70
C ALA A 124 -15.90 1.79 -9.50
N SER A 125 -15.83 1.69 -10.80
CA SER A 125 -16.88 2.18 -11.67
C SER A 125 -18.21 1.47 -11.50
N GLY A 126 -18.22 0.27 -11.04
CA GLY A 126 -19.44 -0.44 -10.85
C GLY A 126 -20.26 0.07 -9.70
N GLN A 127 -19.68 0.90 -8.85
CA GLN A 127 -20.36 1.41 -7.71
C GLN A 127 -20.79 2.82 -7.86
N LYS A 128 -19.90 3.72 -8.13
CA LYS A 128 -20.25 5.07 -8.28
C LYS A 128 -19.53 5.62 -9.39
N ARG A 129 -20.17 6.19 -10.30
CA ARG A 129 -19.57 6.71 -11.38
C ARG A 129 -18.75 7.86 -11.14
N ARG A 130 -19.04 8.71 -10.39
CA ARG A 130 -18.31 9.87 -10.16
C ARG A 130 -17.45 9.75 -9.03
N ARG A 131 -16.49 8.92 -8.99
CA ARG A 131 -15.56 8.86 -7.91
C ARG A 131 -14.54 9.89 -8.10
N ASP A 132 -14.08 10.53 -7.07
CA ASP A 132 -13.06 11.54 -7.17
C ASP A 132 -11.70 10.87 -7.28
N ALA A 133 -10.67 11.64 -7.56
CA ALA A 133 -9.33 11.15 -7.74
C ALA A 133 -8.80 10.44 -6.49
N ALA A 134 -9.22 10.88 -5.33
CA ALA A 134 -8.80 10.28 -4.08
C ALA A 134 -9.20 8.82 -4.00
N GLN A 135 -10.42 8.51 -4.41
CA GLN A 135 -10.88 7.14 -4.37
C GLN A 135 -10.09 6.26 -5.33
N ILE A 136 -9.77 6.78 -6.49
CA ILE A 136 -9.01 6.04 -7.49
C ILE A 136 -7.59 5.79 -7.00
N ASP A 137 -6.98 6.75 -6.34
CA ASP A 137 -5.64 6.59 -5.79
C ASP A 137 -5.60 5.53 -4.70
N ALA A 138 -6.62 5.48 -3.86
CA ALA A 138 -6.69 4.46 -2.83
C ALA A 138 -6.85 3.07 -3.45
N GLU A 139 -7.66 2.98 -4.51
CA GLU A 139 -7.84 1.69 -5.19
C GLU A 139 -6.56 1.27 -5.91
N ALA A 140 -5.81 2.21 -6.45
CA ALA A 140 -4.53 1.88 -7.07
C ALA A 140 -3.56 1.32 -6.05
N ALA A 141 -3.56 1.86 -4.83
CA ALA A 141 -2.74 1.31 -3.76
C ALA A 141 -3.17 -0.12 -3.39
N ALA A 142 -4.47 -0.39 -3.46
CA ALA A 142 -4.98 -1.74 -3.19
C ALA A 142 -4.48 -2.73 -4.25
N VAL A 143 -4.43 -2.31 -5.50
CA VAL A 143 -3.93 -3.17 -6.58
C VAL A 143 -2.45 -3.50 -6.35
N ILE A 144 -1.66 -2.51 -5.98
CA ILE A 144 -0.25 -2.71 -5.69
C ILE A 144 -0.09 -3.70 -4.54
N LEU A 145 -0.86 -3.52 -3.50
CA LEU A 145 -0.75 -4.34 -2.31
C LEU A 145 -1.17 -5.79 -2.59
N GLU A 146 -2.26 -5.98 -3.32
CA GLU A 146 -2.71 -7.33 -3.68
C GLU A 146 -1.65 -8.07 -4.48
N ARG A 147 -1.02 -7.38 -5.38
CA ARG A 147 0.00 -7.96 -6.18
C ARG A 147 1.19 -8.36 -5.35
N TRP A 148 1.62 -7.49 -4.45
CA TRP A 148 2.73 -7.79 -3.56
C TRP A 148 2.39 -8.98 -2.65
N LEU A 149 1.17 -9.04 -2.13
CA LEU A 149 0.74 -10.15 -1.29
C LEU A 149 0.77 -11.47 -2.05
N ALA A 150 0.33 -11.46 -3.29
CA ALA A 150 0.35 -12.66 -4.12
C ALA A 150 1.76 -13.10 -4.43
N GLU A 151 2.64 -12.17 -4.72
CA GLU A 151 4.02 -12.48 -5.08
C GLU A 151 4.78 -13.02 -3.88
N THR A 152 4.58 -12.46 -2.71
CA THR A 152 5.28 -12.93 -1.53
C THR A 152 4.73 -14.26 -1.04
N ALA A 153 3.46 -14.51 -1.24
CA ALA A 153 2.91 -15.82 -0.89
C ALA A 153 3.49 -16.91 -1.79
N ALA A 154 3.67 -16.59 -3.05
CA ALA A 154 4.27 -17.54 -3.99
C ALA A 154 5.74 -17.77 -3.69
N SER A 155 6.45 -16.75 -3.25
CA SER A 155 7.85 -16.83 -2.97
C SER A 155 8.12 -17.57 -1.66
N HIS A 156 7.17 -17.54 -0.77
CA HIS A 156 7.31 -18.17 0.53
C HIS A 156 6.21 -19.18 0.75
N PRO A 157 6.29 -20.30 0.13
CA PRO A 157 5.23 -21.31 0.23
C PRO A 157 5.13 -21.76 1.67
N SER A 158 3.95 -22.10 2.07
CA SER A 158 3.69 -22.51 3.40
C SER A 158 4.49 -23.70 3.79
N PRO A 159 5.10 -23.67 4.88
CA PRO A 159 5.89 -24.75 5.30
C PRO A 159 5.04 -25.92 5.63
N LEU A 160 4.09 -25.95 5.91
CA LEU A 160 3.24 -26.99 6.15
C LEU A 160 3.34 -27.83 6.70
#